data_6bbfdd420682cd0a84fd3f78225fc39a
#
_entry.id   6bbfdd420682cd0a84fd3f78225fc39a
#
_cell.length_a   1.000
_cell.length_b   1.000
_cell.length_c   1.000
_cell.angle_alpha   90.00
_cell.angle_beta   90.00
_cell.angle_gamma   90.00
#
_symmetry.space_group_name_H-M   'P 1'
#
loop_
_entity.id
_entity.type
_entity.pdbx_description
1 polymer ?
#
loop_
_entity_poly.entity_id
_entity_poly.type
_entity_poly.pdbx_seq_one_letter_code
_entity_poly.pdbx_strand_id
1 'polypeptide(L)'
;MISLRDVEWQISYGPSDDRLNSFYIPALQRAVRYDRSAGFFSSSALAVAAAGVAGLIANGGTMRLLVGAQLSREDVEAVERGASLEGIVAEQLIAALEGPVEDLLRRRLEILAWMIAQGTLQIRVVLPRDANGLPIPADWAQDYYHPKEGIFTDAEGNQVAFSGSVNESMTGWQHNYEQFSVYFSWDASRPYLAQVAHRFNRLWDGRESDWIALDVPQAVRESLLRLAPASAPQFDPLAPPVVQAGPSPEEEAQLRRERLIFQFIRDIPYFPNAGQLGAATCAITPWPHQMRVAQQIIETYPR
;
A
#
# COMPACT_ATOMS: atom_id res chain seq x y z
N MET A 1 19.30 15.51 17.38
CA MET A 1 18.11 15.16 16.58
C MET A 1 16.90 15.24 17.50
N ILE A 2 15.76 15.68 17.04
CA ILE A 2 14.52 15.72 17.83
C ILE A 2 14.00 14.29 17.92
N SER A 3 13.66 13.82 19.13
CA SER A 3 13.23 12.44 19.36
C SER A 3 11.77 12.20 18.90
N LEU A 4 11.41 10.96 18.63
CA LEU A 4 10.01 10.55 18.43
C LEU A 4 9.15 10.84 19.67
N ARG A 5 9.74 10.90 20.87
CA ARG A 5 9.04 11.22 22.12
C ARG A 5 8.66 12.68 22.25
N ASP A 6 9.28 13.58 21.48
CA ASP A 6 9.03 15.02 21.54
C ASP A 6 7.80 15.45 20.72
N VAL A 7 7.10 14.51 20.10
CA VAL A 7 5.89 14.75 19.32
C VAL A 7 4.66 14.31 20.10
N GLU A 8 3.64 15.13 20.08
CA GLU A 8 2.33 14.78 20.62
C GLU A 8 1.57 13.91 19.59
N TRP A 9 1.55 12.61 19.87
CA TRP A 9 0.91 11.63 19.00
C TRP A 9 -0.52 11.35 19.41
N GLN A 10 -1.41 11.14 18.42
CA GLN A 10 -2.69 10.50 18.69
C GLN A 10 -2.51 8.98 18.80
N ILE A 11 -3.36 8.32 19.60
CA ILE A 11 -3.37 6.86 19.72
C ILE A 11 -4.05 6.16 18.54
N SER A 12 -4.77 6.93 17.72
CA SER A 12 -5.47 6.46 16.52
C SER A 12 -5.65 7.61 15.54
N TYR A 13 -5.57 7.30 14.25
CA TYR A 13 -5.82 8.23 13.15
C TYR A 13 -6.91 7.67 12.26
N GLY A 14 -7.93 8.46 12.00
CA GLY A 14 -9.09 8.12 11.18
C GLY A 14 -9.14 8.88 9.85
N PRO A 15 -10.26 8.74 9.11
CA PRO A 15 -10.41 9.37 7.79
C PRO A 15 -10.41 10.90 7.81
N SER A 16 -10.82 11.51 8.93
CA SER A 16 -10.86 12.98 9.12
C SER A 16 -9.51 13.59 9.49
N ASP A 17 -8.52 12.76 9.85
CA ASP A 17 -7.21 13.24 10.26
C ASP A 17 -6.30 13.41 9.05
N ASP A 18 -5.47 14.45 9.08
CA ASP A 18 -4.38 14.60 8.12
C ASP A 18 -3.22 13.68 8.48
N ARG A 19 -3.41 12.39 8.19
CA ARG A 19 -2.48 11.31 8.55
C ARG A 19 -1.07 11.54 8.03
N LEU A 20 -0.97 12.24 6.90
CA LEU A 20 0.31 12.50 6.26
C LEU A 20 1.12 13.53 7.05
N ASN A 21 0.56 14.71 7.29
CA ASN A 21 1.25 15.81 7.95
C ASN A 21 1.25 15.66 9.47
N SER A 22 0.28 14.96 10.07
CA SER A 22 0.19 14.78 11.52
C SER A 22 0.86 13.49 12.03
N PHE A 23 1.16 12.52 11.14
CA PHE A 23 1.76 11.25 11.54
C PHE A 23 3.00 10.86 10.72
N TYR A 24 2.86 10.57 9.41
CA TYR A 24 3.95 9.98 8.62
C TYR A 24 5.16 10.91 8.47
N ILE A 25 4.94 12.16 8.10
CA ILE A 25 6.03 13.13 7.91
C ILE A 25 6.77 13.39 9.24
N PRO A 26 6.08 13.72 10.36
CA PRO A 26 6.75 13.94 11.64
C PRO A 26 7.53 12.71 12.13
N ALA A 27 7.01 11.49 11.88
CA ALA A 27 7.69 10.26 12.27
C ALA A 27 8.96 10.04 11.45
N LEU A 28 8.88 10.17 10.11
CA LEU A 28 10.02 9.95 9.20
C LEU A 28 11.09 11.02 9.33
N GLN A 29 10.73 12.26 9.66
CA GLN A 29 11.69 13.32 9.93
C GLN A 29 12.54 13.08 11.20
N ARG A 30 12.14 12.15 12.06
CA ARG A 30 12.83 11.80 13.30
C ARG A 30 13.43 10.41 13.29
N ALA A 31 12.94 9.55 12.41
CA ALA A 31 13.40 8.18 12.31
C ALA A 31 14.78 8.08 11.65
N VAL A 32 15.57 7.11 12.11
CA VAL A 32 16.78 6.61 11.45
C VAL A 32 16.56 5.21 10.89
N ARG A 33 15.44 4.57 11.24
CA ARG A 33 15.00 3.31 10.62
C ARG A 33 13.49 3.27 10.50
N TYR A 34 13.04 2.78 9.34
CA TYR A 34 11.65 2.51 9.06
C TYR A 34 11.45 1.08 8.56
N ASP A 35 10.71 0.28 9.33
CA ASP A 35 10.31 -1.07 8.96
C ASP A 35 8.85 -1.04 8.53
N ARG A 36 8.55 -1.48 7.30
CA ARG A 36 7.22 -1.39 6.69
C ARG A 36 6.74 -2.72 6.15
N SER A 37 5.53 -3.12 6.55
CA SER A 37 4.77 -4.19 5.93
C SER A 37 3.67 -3.57 5.08
N ALA A 38 3.75 -3.79 3.77
CA ALA A 38 2.77 -3.32 2.79
C ALA A 38 2.05 -4.51 2.17
N GLY A 39 0.84 -4.29 1.66
CA GLY A 39 0.06 -5.33 1.01
C GLY A 39 0.73 -5.85 -0.27
N PHE A 40 0.09 -5.67 -1.41
CA PHE A 40 0.64 -6.16 -2.67
C PHE A 40 1.76 -5.28 -3.22
N PHE A 41 2.70 -5.92 -3.91
CA PHE A 41 3.71 -5.23 -4.69
C PHE A 41 3.04 -4.57 -5.91
N SER A 42 3.10 -3.25 -5.95
CA SER A 42 2.64 -2.44 -7.08
C SER A 42 3.35 -1.09 -7.06
N SER A 43 3.38 -0.40 -8.18
CA SER A 43 3.90 0.96 -8.28
C SER A 43 3.24 1.90 -7.27
N SER A 44 1.92 1.78 -7.09
CA SER A 44 1.16 2.59 -6.13
C SER A 44 1.51 2.26 -4.68
N ALA A 45 1.60 0.98 -4.31
CA ALA A 45 1.96 0.57 -2.94
C ALA A 45 3.38 1.01 -2.57
N LEU A 46 4.33 0.86 -3.49
CA LEU A 46 5.69 1.35 -3.32
C LEU A 46 5.73 2.87 -3.18
N ALA A 47 5.02 3.59 -4.04
CA ALA A 47 4.99 5.05 -4.01
C ALA A 47 4.36 5.60 -2.72
N VAL A 48 3.35 4.91 -2.17
CA VAL A 48 2.75 5.30 -0.89
C VAL A 48 3.70 5.01 0.28
N ALA A 49 4.39 3.87 0.25
CA ALA A 49 5.41 3.56 1.25
C ALA A 49 6.55 4.59 1.28
N ALA A 50 6.78 5.28 0.16
CA ALA A 50 7.76 6.37 0.05
C ALA A 50 7.27 7.72 0.57
N ALA A 51 6.01 7.83 0.99
CA ALA A 51 5.47 9.09 1.51
C ALA A 51 6.26 9.54 2.76
N GLY A 52 6.83 10.75 2.74
CA GLY A 52 7.62 11.31 3.83
C GLY A 52 9.06 10.76 3.96
N VAL A 53 9.47 9.82 3.12
CA VAL A 53 10.80 9.16 3.18
C VAL A 53 11.97 10.15 3.00
N ALA A 54 11.72 11.33 2.39
CA ALA A 54 12.75 12.37 2.30
C ALA A 54 13.30 12.78 3.68
N GLY A 55 12.47 12.79 4.72
CA GLY A 55 12.92 13.02 6.10
C GLY A 55 13.86 11.92 6.61
N LEU A 56 13.54 10.66 6.33
CA LEU A 56 14.38 9.52 6.67
C LEU A 56 15.75 9.58 5.95
N ILE A 57 15.75 9.94 4.66
CA ILE A 57 16.98 10.13 3.87
C ILE A 57 17.84 11.25 4.47
N ALA A 58 17.23 12.37 4.83
CA ALA A 58 17.94 13.50 5.43
C ALA A 58 18.62 13.13 6.76
N ASN A 59 18.08 12.14 7.48
CA ASN A 59 18.65 11.61 8.72
C ASN A 59 19.70 10.49 8.47
N GLY A 60 20.03 10.18 7.22
CA GLY A 60 20.90 9.04 6.87
C GLY A 60 20.28 7.70 7.24
N GLY A 61 18.96 7.63 7.30
CA GLY A 61 18.23 6.48 7.78
C GLY A 61 18.09 5.36 6.75
N THR A 62 17.64 4.20 7.23
CA THR A 62 17.43 2.99 6.44
C THR A 62 15.97 2.53 6.46
N MET A 63 15.56 1.83 5.41
CA MET A 63 14.22 1.26 5.32
C MET A 63 14.27 -0.22 4.98
N ARG A 64 13.42 -1.01 5.65
CA ARG A 64 13.13 -2.40 5.29
C ARG A 64 11.65 -2.51 4.91
N LEU A 65 11.39 -3.09 3.75
CA LEU A 65 10.04 -3.18 3.20
C LEU A 65 9.69 -4.65 2.92
N LEU A 66 8.61 -5.13 3.53
CA LEU A 66 7.95 -6.39 3.19
C LEU A 66 6.74 -6.08 2.30
N VAL A 67 6.64 -6.74 1.16
CA VAL A 67 5.52 -6.62 0.22
C VAL A 67 5.02 -7.98 -0.20
N GLY A 68 3.71 -8.14 -0.37
CA GLY A 68 3.11 -9.37 -0.85
C GLY A 68 3.19 -9.50 -2.37
N ALA A 69 3.31 -10.72 -2.85
CA ALA A 69 3.04 -11.07 -4.24
C ALA A 69 2.04 -12.23 -4.32
N GLN A 70 1.44 -12.40 -5.48
CA GLN A 70 0.51 -13.48 -5.76
C GLN A 70 0.99 -14.23 -6.98
N LEU A 71 0.99 -15.54 -6.92
CA LEU A 71 1.30 -16.42 -8.06
C LEU A 71 0.02 -17.08 -8.56
N SER A 72 -0.09 -17.24 -9.86
CA SER A 72 -1.16 -18.04 -10.48
C SER A 72 -0.92 -19.53 -10.27
N ARG A 73 -1.90 -20.34 -10.60
CA ARG A 73 -1.75 -21.81 -10.56
C ARG A 73 -0.68 -22.27 -11.54
N GLU A 74 -0.65 -21.70 -12.72
CA GLU A 74 0.32 -22.01 -13.77
C GLU A 74 1.75 -21.68 -13.31
N ASP A 75 1.93 -20.57 -12.57
CA ASP A 75 3.22 -20.18 -11.98
C ASP A 75 3.71 -21.21 -10.98
N VAL A 76 2.83 -21.65 -10.07
CA VAL A 76 3.18 -22.67 -9.05
C VAL A 76 3.49 -24.01 -9.69
N GLU A 77 2.69 -24.48 -10.67
CA GLU A 77 2.98 -25.67 -11.44
C GLU A 77 4.32 -25.59 -12.20
N ALA A 78 4.71 -24.41 -12.67
CA ALA A 78 6.01 -24.21 -13.30
C ALA A 78 7.14 -24.37 -12.27
N VAL A 79 6.98 -23.84 -11.05
CA VAL A 79 7.94 -24.05 -9.94
C VAL A 79 8.06 -25.54 -9.59
N GLU A 80 6.94 -26.26 -9.50
CA GLU A 80 6.92 -27.70 -9.22
C GLU A 80 7.65 -28.50 -10.32
N ARG A 81 7.58 -28.06 -11.57
CA ARG A 81 8.32 -28.65 -12.70
C ARG A 81 9.79 -28.21 -12.77
N GLY A 82 10.28 -27.44 -11.80
CA GLY A 82 11.68 -27.05 -11.67
C GLY A 82 12.02 -25.65 -12.23
N ALA A 83 11.02 -24.81 -12.54
CA ALA A 83 11.28 -23.41 -12.87
C ALA A 83 11.76 -22.66 -11.61
N SER A 84 12.57 -21.62 -11.81
CA SER A 84 13.05 -20.79 -10.71
C SER A 84 11.91 -19.96 -10.12
N LEU A 85 11.59 -20.13 -8.85
CA LEU A 85 10.63 -19.31 -8.14
C LEU A 85 11.00 -17.82 -8.22
N GLU A 86 12.29 -17.48 -8.09
CA GLU A 86 12.77 -16.10 -8.21
C GLU A 86 12.51 -15.52 -9.60
N GLY A 87 12.67 -16.33 -10.68
CA GLY A 87 12.40 -15.92 -12.05
C GLY A 87 10.94 -15.60 -12.26
N ILE A 88 10.03 -16.48 -11.82
CA ILE A 88 8.58 -16.29 -11.93
C ILE A 88 8.13 -15.06 -11.12
N VAL A 89 8.61 -14.92 -9.88
CA VAL A 89 8.32 -13.74 -9.06
C VAL A 89 8.83 -12.47 -9.74
N ALA A 90 10.02 -12.52 -10.39
CA ALA A 90 10.54 -11.37 -11.12
C ALA A 90 9.61 -10.93 -12.27
N GLU A 91 9.10 -11.86 -13.07
CA GLU A 91 8.16 -11.56 -14.16
C GLU A 91 6.88 -10.90 -13.65
N GLN A 92 6.28 -11.45 -12.60
CA GLN A 92 5.07 -10.90 -11.98
C GLN A 92 5.28 -9.49 -11.44
N LEU A 93 6.41 -9.26 -10.76
CA LEU A 93 6.71 -7.95 -10.18
C LEU A 93 7.07 -6.90 -11.25
N ILE A 94 7.77 -7.27 -12.32
CA ILE A 94 8.07 -6.38 -13.45
C ILE A 94 6.76 -5.96 -14.13
N ALA A 95 5.86 -6.92 -14.42
CA ALA A 95 4.56 -6.60 -14.98
C ALA A 95 3.74 -5.64 -14.11
N ALA A 96 3.83 -5.76 -12.78
CA ALA A 96 3.17 -4.85 -11.85
C ALA A 96 3.76 -3.42 -11.85
N LEU A 97 5.01 -3.25 -12.32
CA LEU A 97 5.68 -1.95 -12.43
C LEU A 97 5.43 -1.26 -13.79
N GLU A 98 5.08 -2.00 -14.82
CA GLU A 98 4.94 -1.48 -16.20
C GLU A 98 3.65 -0.69 -16.47
N GLY A 99 2.74 -0.58 -15.50
CA GLY A 99 1.51 0.19 -15.61
C GLY A 99 1.75 1.69 -15.75
N PRO A 100 0.77 2.46 -16.29
CA PRO A 100 0.84 3.92 -16.35
C PRO A 100 0.94 4.49 -14.93
N VAL A 101 1.95 5.31 -14.69
CA VAL A 101 2.25 5.89 -13.38
C VAL A 101 2.08 7.40 -13.46
N GLU A 102 1.24 7.96 -12.59
CA GLU A 102 1.09 9.41 -12.43
C GLU A 102 2.43 10.05 -12.01
N ASP A 103 2.66 11.31 -12.35
CA ASP A 103 3.93 12.02 -12.09
C ASP A 103 4.34 12.00 -10.61
N LEU A 104 3.39 12.10 -9.70
CA LEU A 104 3.65 12.02 -8.26
C LEU A 104 4.14 10.63 -7.84
N LEU A 105 3.50 9.58 -8.37
CA LEU A 105 3.91 8.21 -8.12
C LEU A 105 5.30 7.92 -8.69
N ARG A 106 5.58 8.43 -9.88
CA ARG A 106 6.91 8.33 -10.51
C ARG A 106 7.99 8.93 -9.62
N ARG A 107 7.81 10.16 -9.14
CA ARG A 107 8.79 10.82 -8.25
C ARG A 107 9.05 10.04 -6.97
N ARG A 108 8.03 9.41 -6.41
CA ARG A 108 8.18 8.55 -5.23
C ARG A 108 8.93 7.26 -5.53
N LEU A 109 8.68 6.65 -6.70
CA LEU A 109 9.44 5.50 -7.17
C LEU A 109 10.92 5.85 -7.42
N GLU A 110 11.21 7.04 -7.96
CA GLU A 110 12.57 7.56 -8.12
C GLU A 110 13.31 7.66 -6.79
N ILE A 111 12.61 8.09 -5.71
CA ILE A 111 13.19 8.16 -4.35
C ILE A 111 13.53 6.76 -3.84
N LEU A 112 12.62 5.79 -3.97
CA LEU A 112 12.88 4.41 -3.56
C LEU A 112 14.01 3.78 -4.38
N ALA A 113 14.03 4.03 -5.70
CA ALA A 113 15.09 3.58 -6.59
C ALA A 113 16.47 4.16 -6.16
N TRP A 114 16.51 5.43 -5.80
CA TRP A 114 17.72 6.05 -5.26
C TRP A 114 18.16 5.38 -3.94
N MET A 115 17.23 5.12 -3.01
CA MET A 115 17.54 4.42 -1.76
C MET A 115 18.06 3.00 -1.99
N ILE A 116 17.51 2.28 -2.98
CA ILE A 116 18.01 0.96 -3.39
C ILE A 116 19.45 1.08 -3.92
N ALA A 117 19.72 2.10 -4.74
CA ALA A 117 21.05 2.36 -5.29
C ALA A 117 22.06 2.66 -4.18
N GLN A 118 21.68 3.39 -3.15
CA GLN A 118 22.51 3.70 -1.98
C GLN A 118 22.61 2.53 -0.98
N GLY A 119 21.83 1.44 -1.16
CA GLY A 119 21.79 0.33 -0.20
C GLY A 119 21.06 0.65 1.10
N THR A 120 20.32 1.76 1.16
CA THR A 120 19.56 2.20 2.34
C THR A 120 18.13 1.67 2.37
N LEU A 121 17.63 1.09 1.27
CA LEU A 121 16.37 0.37 1.18
C LEU A 121 16.61 -1.09 0.82
N GLN A 122 16.03 -1.98 1.62
CA GLN A 122 15.95 -3.41 1.34
C GLN A 122 14.48 -3.81 1.19
N ILE A 123 14.17 -4.60 0.16
CA ILE A 123 12.81 -5.07 -0.11
C ILE A 123 12.82 -6.60 -0.09
N ARG A 124 11.85 -7.20 0.61
CA ARG A 124 11.55 -8.64 0.55
C ARG A 124 10.12 -8.87 0.11
N VAL A 125 9.96 -9.89 -0.70
CA VAL A 125 8.66 -10.31 -1.24
C VAL A 125 8.16 -11.49 -0.43
N VAL A 126 6.90 -11.41 0.00
CA VAL A 126 6.26 -12.42 0.86
C VAL A 126 5.20 -13.18 0.07
N LEU A 127 5.29 -14.51 0.13
CA LEU A 127 4.38 -15.45 -0.54
C LEU A 127 3.90 -16.48 0.47
N PRO A 128 2.63 -16.95 0.39
CA PRO A 128 2.18 -18.09 1.17
C PRO A 128 2.86 -19.38 0.69
N ARG A 129 3.14 -20.31 1.60
CA ARG A 129 3.71 -21.64 1.28
C ARG A 129 2.99 -22.77 1.97
N ASP A 130 3.05 -23.94 1.35
CA ASP A 130 2.56 -25.19 1.92
C ASP A 130 3.56 -25.84 2.90
N ALA A 131 3.18 -27.00 3.46
CA ALA A 131 4.00 -27.75 4.37
C ALA A 131 5.30 -28.31 3.74
N ASN A 132 5.37 -28.40 2.40
CA ASN A 132 6.55 -28.84 1.66
C ASN A 132 7.49 -27.67 1.33
N GLY A 133 7.07 -26.43 1.65
CA GLY A 133 7.84 -25.22 1.37
C GLY A 133 7.59 -24.64 -0.04
N LEU A 134 6.62 -25.18 -0.78
CA LEU A 134 6.24 -24.67 -2.10
C LEU A 134 5.25 -23.51 -1.97
N PRO A 135 5.28 -22.53 -2.87
CA PRO A 135 4.31 -21.44 -2.86
C PRO A 135 2.90 -21.98 -3.13
N ILE A 136 1.90 -21.35 -2.52
CA ILE A 136 0.49 -21.67 -2.72
C ILE A 136 -0.09 -20.72 -3.76
N PRO A 137 -0.83 -21.22 -4.80
CA PRO A 137 -1.52 -20.35 -5.75
C PRO A 137 -2.50 -19.40 -5.08
N ALA A 138 -2.67 -18.20 -5.62
CA ALA A 138 -3.52 -17.16 -5.04
C ALA A 138 -4.98 -17.59 -4.86
N ASP A 139 -5.51 -18.42 -5.78
CA ASP A 139 -6.87 -18.95 -5.72
C ASP A 139 -7.07 -20.09 -4.71
N TRP A 140 -5.99 -20.68 -4.19
CA TRP A 140 -6.02 -21.73 -3.16
C TRP A 140 -5.60 -21.23 -1.78
N ALA A 141 -4.90 -20.08 -1.74
CA ALA A 141 -4.46 -19.50 -0.48
C ALA A 141 -5.68 -19.07 0.36
N GLN A 142 -5.79 -19.59 1.58
CA GLN A 142 -6.80 -19.14 2.54
C GLN A 142 -6.48 -17.72 3.04
N ASP A 143 -5.20 -17.41 3.14
CA ASP A 143 -4.69 -16.11 3.56
C ASP A 143 -3.71 -15.56 2.51
N TYR A 144 -3.72 -14.26 2.31
CA TYR A 144 -2.75 -13.53 1.51
C TYR A 144 -2.08 -12.43 2.34
N TYR A 145 -0.84 -12.14 1.99
CA TYR A 145 -0.07 -11.14 2.71
C TYR A 145 -0.62 -9.73 2.46
N HIS A 146 -1.32 -9.19 3.45
CA HIS A 146 -1.96 -7.87 3.31
C HIS A 146 -1.89 -7.01 4.58
N PRO A 147 -0.82 -7.07 5.39
CA PRO A 147 -0.70 -6.21 6.56
C PRO A 147 -0.41 -4.76 6.16
N LYS A 148 -0.79 -3.86 7.03
CA LYS A 148 -0.57 -2.43 6.90
C LYS A 148 0.01 -1.91 8.20
N GLU A 149 1.26 -2.28 8.42
CA GLU A 149 1.98 -2.03 9.65
C GLU A 149 3.29 -1.33 9.36
N GLY A 150 3.74 -0.50 10.28
CA GLY A 150 5.06 0.12 10.18
C GLY A 150 5.63 0.46 11.54
N ILE A 151 6.95 0.55 11.62
CA ILE A 151 7.68 0.83 12.82
C ILE A 151 8.75 1.86 12.49
N PHE A 152 8.67 3.01 13.12
CA PHE A 152 9.68 4.05 13.08
C PHE A 152 10.58 3.90 14.30
N THR A 153 11.88 4.04 14.11
CA THR A 153 12.88 4.01 15.19
C THR A 153 13.76 5.26 15.07
N ASP A 154 13.88 6.02 16.15
CA ASP A 154 14.78 7.18 16.20
C ASP A 154 16.21 6.80 16.62
N ALA A 155 17.11 7.78 16.64
CA ALA A 155 18.52 7.58 17.00
C ALA A 155 18.73 7.17 18.47
N GLU A 156 17.75 7.42 19.35
CA GLU A 156 17.78 7.03 20.76
C GLU A 156 17.19 5.64 21.00
N GLY A 157 16.64 5.00 19.96
CA GLY A 157 16.00 3.70 20.03
C GLY A 157 14.52 3.76 20.45
N ASN A 158 13.93 4.96 20.55
CA ASN A 158 12.50 5.07 20.75
C ASN A 158 11.76 4.63 19.50
N GLN A 159 10.62 3.98 19.68
CA GLN A 159 9.86 3.42 18.58
C GLN A 159 8.40 3.88 18.62
N VAL A 160 7.86 4.16 17.43
CA VAL A 160 6.45 4.36 17.17
C VAL A 160 6.04 3.33 16.13
N ALA A 161 5.03 2.52 16.42
CA ALA A 161 4.46 1.57 15.47
C ALA A 161 3.01 1.94 15.16
N PHE A 162 2.56 1.56 13.98
CA PHE A 162 1.15 1.63 13.62
C PHE A 162 0.68 0.31 12.98
N SER A 163 -0.60 0.02 13.16
CA SER A 163 -1.27 -1.13 12.56
C SER A 163 -2.72 -0.77 12.28
N GLY A 164 -3.22 -1.12 11.09
CA GLY A 164 -4.59 -0.79 10.71
C GLY A 164 -4.99 -1.25 9.31
N SER A 165 -6.05 -0.64 8.78
CA SER A 165 -6.66 -0.99 7.50
C SER A 165 -6.21 -0.10 6.33
N VAL A 166 -5.24 0.80 6.52
CA VAL A 166 -4.88 1.82 5.54
C VAL A 166 -4.39 1.20 4.24
N ASN A 167 -5.27 1.12 3.25
CA ASN A 167 -4.91 0.72 1.89
C ASN A 167 -4.03 1.79 1.24
N GLU A 168 -2.92 1.36 0.70
CA GLU A 168 -1.89 2.21 0.10
C GLU A 168 -2.21 2.56 -1.36
N SER A 169 -3.49 2.87 -1.66
CA SER A 169 -3.85 3.49 -2.91
C SER A 169 -4.00 5.00 -2.72
N MET A 170 -3.67 5.80 -3.73
CA MET A 170 -3.91 7.25 -3.70
C MET A 170 -5.38 7.57 -3.41
N THR A 171 -6.31 6.76 -3.93
CA THR A 171 -7.74 6.84 -3.64
C THR A 171 -8.08 6.43 -2.20
N GLY A 172 -7.36 5.50 -1.60
CA GLY A 172 -7.52 5.09 -0.21
C GLY A 172 -7.18 6.18 0.80
N TRP A 173 -6.21 7.04 0.46
CA TRP A 173 -5.82 8.16 1.32
C TRP A 173 -6.85 9.30 1.34
N GLN A 174 -7.65 9.42 0.29
CA GLN A 174 -8.59 10.53 0.14
C GLN A 174 -10.06 10.13 0.31
N HIS A 175 -10.44 8.86 0.09
CA HIS A 175 -11.85 8.49 -0.06
C HIS A 175 -12.32 7.25 0.70
N ASN A 176 -11.43 6.41 1.27
CA ASN A 176 -11.83 5.22 2.02
C ASN A 176 -11.88 5.50 3.52
N TYR A 177 -12.84 4.87 4.21
CA TYR A 177 -12.89 4.86 5.68
C TYR A 177 -11.75 3.98 6.19
N GLU A 178 -10.61 4.59 6.46
CA GLU A 178 -9.42 3.89 6.92
C GLU A 178 -8.93 4.48 8.22
N GLN A 179 -8.60 3.59 9.15
CA GLN A 179 -8.02 3.98 10.43
C GLN A 179 -6.85 3.08 10.79
N PHE A 180 -5.96 3.60 11.61
CA PHE A 180 -4.91 2.82 12.22
C PHE A 180 -4.70 3.23 13.67
N SER A 181 -4.27 2.28 14.49
CA SER A 181 -3.85 2.50 15.87
C SER A 181 -2.34 2.69 15.93
N VAL A 182 -1.91 3.49 16.90
CA VAL A 182 -0.49 3.82 17.11
C VAL A 182 -0.05 3.32 18.47
N TYR A 183 1.15 2.77 18.53
CA TYR A 183 1.76 2.16 19.70
C TYR A 183 3.14 2.74 19.94
N PHE A 184 3.50 2.94 21.20
CA PHE A 184 4.74 3.60 21.60
C PHE A 184 5.61 2.67 22.46
N SER A 185 6.92 2.76 22.30
CA SER A 185 7.86 1.98 23.12
C SER A 185 7.99 2.44 24.56
N TRP A 186 7.50 3.63 24.86
CA TRP A 186 7.69 4.30 26.17
C TRP A 186 6.43 4.38 27.04
N ASP A 187 5.32 3.81 26.63
CA ASP A 187 4.07 3.81 27.38
C ASP A 187 3.42 2.43 27.53
N ALA A 188 2.18 2.38 28.00
CA ALA A 188 1.41 1.15 28.21
C ALA A 188 1.13 0.36 26.93
N SER A 189 1.27 0.96 25.74
CA SER A 189 1.07 0.30 24.45
C SER A 189 2.30 -0.50 23.96
N ARG A 190 3.42 -0.44 24.68
CA ARG A 190 4.66 -1.18 24.36
C ARG A 190 4.47 -2.66 24.02
N PRO A 191 3.61 -3.44 24.70
CA PRO A 191 3.40 -4.86 24.35
C PRO A 191 2.82 -5.03 22.94
N TYR A 192 1.95 -4.13 22.48
CA TYR A 192 1.37 -4.17 21.13
C TYR A 192 2.44 -3.83 20.09
N LEU A 193 3.24 -2.80 20.33
CA LEU A 193 4.40 -2.48 19.49
C LEU A 193 5.34 -3.68 19.37
N ALA A 194 5.65 -4.34 20.49
CA ALA A 194 6.52 -5.50 20.51
C ALA A 194 5.98 -6.66 19.65
N GLN A 195 4.65 -6.84 19.58
CA GLN A 195 4.04 -7.85 18.70
C GLN A 195 4.16 -7.47 17.23
N VAL A 196 3.94 -6.20 16.86
CA VAL A 196 4.14 -5.72 15.48
C VAL A 196 5.59 -5.94 15.05
N ALA A 197 6.55 -5.56 15.90
CA ALA A 197 7.98 -5.76 15.64
C ALA A 197 8.35 -7.25 15.56
N HIS A 198 7.76 -8.09 16.40
CA HIS A 198 8.01 -9.53 16.38
C HIS A 198 7.54 -10.17 15.08
N ARG A 199 6.29 -9.86 14.63
CA ARG A 199 5.76 -10.37 13.35
C ARG A 199 6.62 -9.92 12.18
N PHE A 200 6.95 -8.63 12.10
CA PHE A 200 7.82 -8.11 11.06
C PHE A 200 9.16 -8.85 11.00
N ASN A 201 9.86 -8.97 12.14
CA ASN A 201 11.18 -9.60 12.19
C ASN A 201 11.13 -11.10 11.90
N ARG A 202 10.09 -11.82 12.33
CA ARG A 202 9.95 -13.25 11.99
C ARG A 202 9.81 -13.46 10.48
N LEU A 203 8.98 -12.67 9.82
CA LEU A 203 8.84 -12.68 8.35
C LEU A 203 10.14 -12.25 7.68
N TRP A 204 10.73 -11.15 8.15
CA TRP A 204 11.99 -10.64 7.60
C TRP A 204 13.12 -11.68 7.67
N ASP A 205 13.21 -12.41 8.75
CA ASP A 205 14.24 -13.42 8.97
C ASP A 205 13.87 -14.79 8.36
N GLY A 206 12.73 -14.92 7.67
CA GLY A 206 12.26 -16.18 7.08
C GLY A 206 11.88 -17.24 8.12
N ARG A 207 11.49 -16.82 9.33
CA ARG A 207 11.16 -17.72 10.44
C ARG A 207 9.67 -18.03 10.58
N GLU A 208 8.83 -17.56 9.63
CA GLU A 208 7.43 -17.93 9.57
C GLU A 208 7.24 -19.24 8.80
N SER A 209 6.49 -20.20 9.39
CA SER A 209 6.32 -21.53 8.81
C SER A 209 5.50 -21.54 7.53
N ASP A 210 4.51 -20.63 7.46
CA ASP A 210 3.49 -20.64 6.40
C ASP A 210 3.77 -19.61 5.30
N TRP A 211 4.95 -18.97 5.37
CA TRP A 211 5.33 -17.87 4.48
C TRP A 211 6.76 -18.01 3.99
N ILE A 212 6.97 -17.64 2.74
CA ILE A 212 8.29 -17.46 2.13
C ILE A 212 8.58 -15.96 2.11
N ALA A 213 9.76 -15.54 2.55
CA ALA A 213 10.26 -14.19 2.38
C ALA A 213 11.51 -14.22 1.50
N LEU A 214 11.40 -13.73 0.28
CA LEU A 214 12.48 -13.67 -0.72
C LEU A 214 13.04 -12.25 -0.81
N ASP A 215 14.34 -12.10 -0.99
CA ASP A 215 14.90 -10.83 -1.44
C ASP A 215 14.32 -10.48 -2.81
N VAL A 216 14.09 -9.20 -3.07
CA VAL A 216 13.57 -8.77 -4.38
C VAL A 216 14.51 -9.27 -5.49
N PRO A 217 13.99 -9.96 -6.51
CA PRO A 217 14.81 -10.52 -7.58
C PRO A 217 15.68 -9.47 -8.28
N GLN A 218 16.86 -9.87 -8.72
CA GLN A 218 17.84 -8.96 -9.34
C GLN A 218 17.27 -8.21 -10.55
N ALA A 219 16.47 -8.87 -11.39
CA ALA A 219 15.84 -8.26 -12.56
C ALA A 219 14.88 -7.13 -12.18
N VAL A 220 14.11 -7.30 -11.07
CA VAL A 220 13.22 -6.26 -10.53
C VAL A 220 14.02 -5.11 -9.96
N ARG A 221 15.08 -5.42 -9.21
CA ARG A 221 16.01 -4.42 -8.68
C ARG A 221 16.62 -3.58 -9.80
N GLU A 222 17.08 -4.21 -10.88
CA GLU A 222 17.61 -3.51 -12.05
C GLU A 222 16.56 -2.64 -12.74
N SER A 223 15.31 -3.11 -12.83
CA SER A 223 14.20 -2.34 -13.36
C SER A 223 13.92 -1.07 -12.52
N LEU A 224 13.91 -1.20 -11.19
CA LEU A 224 13.78 -0.07 -10.29
C LEU A 224 14.99 0.90 -10.38
N LEU A 225 16.20 0.37 -10.45
CA LEU A 225 17.42 1.19 -10.55
C LEU A 225 17.47 2.08 -11.80
N ARG A 226 16.79 1.70 -12.90
CA ARG A 226 16.65 2.55 -14.09
C ARG A 226 15.90 3.85 -13.82
N LEU A 227 15.08 3.89 -12.75
CA LEU A 227 14.36 5.08 -12.33
C LEU A 227 15.17 5.95 -11.37
N ALA A 228 16.32 5.47 -10.88
CA ALA A 228 17.10 6.19 -9.88
C ALA A 228 17.69 7.49 -10.45
N PRO A 229 17.43 8.65 -9.81
CA PRO A 229 18.05 9.90 -10.22
C PRO A 229 19.54 9.91 -9.89
N ALA A 230 20.32 10.68 -10.65
CA ALA A 230 21.77 10.79 -10.46
C ALA A 230 22.18 11.45 -9.14
N SER A 231 21.30 12.21 -8.52
CA SER A 231 21.53 12.91 -7.24
C SER A 231 20.43 12.60 -6.25
N ALA A 232 20.74 12.78 -4.95
CA ALA A 232 19.73 12.63 -3.90
C ALA A 232 18.50 13.50 -4.23
N PRO A 233 17.28 12.94 -4.14
CA PRO A 233 16.07 13.71 -4.36
C PRO A 233 16.00 14.84 -3.33
N GLN A 234 16.09 16.07 -3.78
CA GLN A 234 16.02 17.25 -2.90
C GLN A 234 14.59 17.65 -2.57
N PHE A 235 13.61 17.01 -3.17
CA PHE A 235 12.21 17.29 -2.98
C PHE A 235 11.58 16.22 -2.12
N ASP A 236 10.95 16.67 -1.03
CA ASP A 236 9.84 15.95 -0.47
C ASP A 236 8.70 15.99 -1.51
N PRO A 237 8.25 14.86 -2.06
CA PRO A 237 7.06 14.82 -2.92
C PRO A 237 5.81 15.26 -2.18
N LEU A 238 5.95 15.55 -0.89
CA LEU A 238 4.97 16.08 0.03
C LEU A 238 5.24 17.53 0.44
N ALA A 239 6.24 18.19 -0.12
CA ALA A 239 6.18 19.65 -0.09
C ALA A 239 4.76 20.00 -0.54
N PRO A 240 3.96 20.74 0.29
CA PRO A 240 2.60 21.09 -0.09
C PRO A 240 2.68 21.56 -1.53
N PRO A 241 1.88 21.04 -2.44
CA PRO A 241 1.91 21.52 -3.81
C PRO A 241 1.92 23.02 -3.65
N VAL A 242 2.91 23.69 -4.25
CA VAL A 242 2.87 25.16 -4.37
C VAL A 242 1.44 25.41 -4.73
N VAL A 243 0.68 26.07 -3.82
CA VAL A 243 -0.77 26.13 -3.84
C VAL A 243 -1.15 26.41 -5.29
N GLN A 244 -1.35 25.38 -6.07
CA GLN A 244 -2.03 25.53 -7.34
C GLN A 244 -3.38 26.02 -6.88
N ALA A 245 -3.73 27.17 -7.34
CA ALA A 245 -5.03 27.77 -7.11
C ALA A 245 -6.04 26.63 -7.07
N GLY A 246 -6.82 26.55 -5.98
CA GLY A 246 -7.72 25.41 -5.77
C GLY A 246 -8.48 25.09 -7.05
N PRO A 247 -9.02 23.90 -7.21
CA PRO A 247 -9.60 23.46 -8.46
C PRO A 247 -10.40 24.61 -9.07
N SER A 248 -10.21 24.87 -10.34
CA SER A 248 -10.93 25.93 -11.02
C SER A 248 -12.44 25.77 -10.76
N PRO A 249 -13.24 26.81 -10.82
CA PRO A 249 -14.70 26.68 -10.64
C PRO A 249 -15.32 25.59 -11.52
N GLU A 250 -14.71 25.30 -12.66
CA GLU A 250 -15.12 24.22 -13.58
C GLU A 250 -14.73 22.83 -13.04
N GLU A 251 -13.53 22.67 -12.50
CA GLU A 251 -13.08 21.43 -11.86
C GLU A 251 -13.87 21.16 -10.56
N GLU A 252 -14.16 22.19 -9.76
CA GLU A 252 -15.04 22.04 -8.59
C GLU A 252 -16.47 21.63 -8.99
N ALA A 253 -16.99 22.19 -10.07
CA ALA A 253 -18.30 21.82 -10.60
C ALA A 253 -18.30 20.37 -11.11
N GLN A 254 -17.23 19.93 -11.75
CA GLN A 254 -17.07 18.56 -12.22
C GLN A 254 -16.96 17.58 -11.05
N LEU A 255 -16.11 17.86 -10.05
CA LEU A 255 -15.99 17.05 -8.84
C LEU A 255 -17.31 16.96 -8.06
N ARG A 256 -18.05 18.07 -7.99
CA ARG A 256 -19.39 18.10 -7.38
C ARG A 256 -20.37 17.23 -8.16
N ARG A 257 -20.34 17.29 -9.49
CA ARG A 257 -21.18 16.46 -10.37
C ARG A 257 -20.86 14.98 -10.23
N GLU A 258 -19.60 14.61 -10.21
CA GLU A 258 -19.15 13.23 -10.00
C GLU A 258 -19.57 12.70 -8.63
N ARG A 259 -19.44 13.52 -7.59
CA ARG A 259 -19.91 13.19 -6.23
C ARG A 259 -21.42 12.98 -6.18
N LEU A 260 -22.20 13.83 -6.86
CA LEU A 260 -23.66 13.67 -6.94
C LEU A 260 -24.04 12.40 -7.72
N ILE A 261 -23.36 12.10 -8.82
CA ILE A 261 -23.57 10.86 -9.58
C ILE A 261 -23.26 9.65 -8.71
N PHE A 262 -22.14 9.67 -7.97
CA PHE A 262 -21.76 8.58 -7.08
C PHE A 262 -22.77 8.40 -5.94
N GLN A 263 -23.22 9.49 -5.31
CA GLN A 263 -24.28 9.43 -4.30
C GLN A 263 -25.59 8.86 -4.87
N PHE A 264 -25.95 9.29 -6.06
CA PHE A 264 -27.14 8.80 -6.75
C PHE A 264 -27.04 7.30 -7.04
N ILE A 265 -25.91 6.81 -7.57
CA ILE A 265 -25.67 5.39 -7.81
C ILE A 265 -25.72 4.58 -6.50
N ARG A 266 -25.15 5.11 -5.44
CA ARG A 266 -25.17 4.47 -4.10
C ARG A 266 -26.58 4.35 -3.55
N ASP A 267 -27.41 5.36 -3.75
CA ASP A 267 -28.74 5.45 -3.15
C ASP A 267 -29.84 4.85 -4.05
N ILE A 268 -29.52 4.53 -5.32
CA ILE A 268 -30.42 3.85 -6.28
C ILE A 268 -31.14 2.63 -5.68
N PRO A 269 -30.49 1.70 -4.92
CA PRO A 269 -31.15 0.53 -4.36
C PRO A 269 -32.32 0.85 -3.42
N TYR A 270 -32.37 2.07 -2.90
CA TYR A 270 -33.41 2.52 -1.97
C TYR A 270 -34.62 3.17 -2.65
N PHE A 271 -34.58 3.37 -3.97
CA PHE A 271 -35.71 3.93 -4.71
C PHE A 271 -36.64 2.83 -5.22
N PRO A 272 -37.98 3.04 -5.19
CA PRO A 272 -38.92 2.16 -5.86
C PRO A 272 -38.57 2.02 -7.36
N ASN A 273 -38.49 0.80 -7.88
CA ASN A 273 -38.08 0.48 -9.26
C ASN A 273 -36.60 0.71 -9.60
N ALA A 274 -35.70 0.66 -8.62
CA ALA A 274 -34.25 0.85 -8.79
C ALA A 274 -33.61 -0.04 -9.87
N GLY A 275 -34.15 -1.22 -10.13
CA GLY A 275 -33.67 -2.15 -11.17
C GLY A 275 -33.78 -1.62 -12.61
N GLN A 276 -34.62 -0.61 -12.86
CA GLN A 276 -34.77 0.01 -14.18
C GLN A 276 -33.98 1.31 -14.33
N LEU A 277 -33.68 1.98 -13.24
CA LEU A 277 -32.94 3.24 -13.26
C LEU A 277 -31.48 3.09 -13.71
N GLY A 278 -30.83 2.00 -13.35
CA GLY A 278 -29.46 1.70 -13.80
C GLY A 278 -29.36 1.52 -15.32
N ALA A 279 -30.36 0.88 -15.93
CA ALA A 279 -30.44 0.71 -17.38
C ALA A 279 -30.75 2.03 -18.11
N ALA A 280 -31.49 2.96 -17.47
CA ALA A 280 -31.88 4.25 -18.06
C ALA A 280 -30.75 5.30 -17.96
N THR A 281 -29.82 5.14 -17.03
CA THR A 281 -28.75 6.13 -16.76
C THR A 281 -27.39 5.74 -17.33
N CYS A 282 -27.20 4.49 -17.75
CA CYS A 282 -25.97 4.02 -18.40
C CYS A 282 -26.01 4.27 -19.91
N ALA A 283 -24.94 4.84 -20.47
CA ALA A 283 -24.72 4.93 -21.91
C ALA A 283 -24.43 3.54 -22.57
N ILE A 284 -24.46 2.46 -21.80
CA ILE A 284 -24.19 1.09 -22.24
C ILE A 284 -25.53 0.35 -22.24
N THR A 285 -25.86 -0.29 -23.36
CA THR A 285 -27.00 -1.20 -23.45
C THR A 285 -26.62 -2.53 -22.79
N PRO A 286 -27.19 -2.90 -21.64
CA PRO A 286 -26.87 -4.17 -21.00
C PRO A 286 -27.24 -5.37 -21.87
N TRP A 287 -26.42 -6.40 -21.84
CA TRP A 287 -26.74 -7.65 -22.54
C TRP A 287 -27.94 -8.35 -21.87
N PRO A 288 -28.78 -9.09 -22.62
CA PRO A 288 -29.99 -9.72 -22.06
C PRO A 288 -29.72 -10.66 -20.86
N HIS A 289 -28.54 -11.27 -20.80
CA HIS A 289 -28.15 -12.12 -19.66
C HIS A 289 -27.80 -11.29 -18.42
N GLN A 290 -27.19 -10.11 -18.58
CA GLN A 290 -26.88 -9.20 -17.48
C GLN A 290 -28.17 -8.67 -16.84
N MET A 291 -29.15 -8.31 -17.65
CA MET A 291 -30.47 -7.90 -17.16
C MET A 291 -31.17 -9.01 -16.37
N ARG A 292 -31.09 -10.28 -16.82
CA ARG A 292 -31.65 -11.43 -16.10
C ARG A 292 -30.97 -11.68 -14.76
N VAL A 293 -29.64 -11.61 -14.73
CA VAL A 293 -28.87 -11.80 -13.48
C VAL A 293 -29.17 -10.67 -12.49
N ALA A 294 -29.20 -9.42 -12.95
CA ALA A 294 -29.56 -8.28 -12.11
C ALA A 294 -30.96 -8.42 -11.51
N GLN A 295 -31.94 -8.83 -12.33
CA GLN A 295 -33.31 -9.04 -11.89
C GLN A 295 -33.42 -10.20 -10.88
N GLN A 296 -32.71 -11.30 -11.11
CA GLN A 296 -32.67 -12.43 -10.20
C GLN A 296 -32.04 -12.06 -8.85
N ILE A 297 -30.97 -11.23 -8.87
CA ILE A 297 -30.35 -10.71 -7.62
C ILE A 297 -31.35 -9.84 -6.86
N ILE A 298 -32.05 -8.91 -7.54
CA ILE A 298 -33.03 -8.03 -6.91
C ILE A 298 -34.19 -8.80 -6.31
N GLU A 299 -34.65 -9.88 -6.97
CA GLU A 299 -35.77 -10.69 -6.52
C GLU A 299 -35.41 -11.69 -5.41
N THR A 300 -34.14 -12.14 -5.36
CA THR A 300 -33.69 -13.19 -4.43
C THR A 300 -32.99 -12.66 -3.19
N TYR A 301 -32.53 -11.42 -3.19
CA TYR A 301 -31.89 -10.84 -2.02
C TYR A 301 -32.94 -10.44 -0.98
N PRO A 302 -32.83 -10.94 0.26
CA PRO A 302 -33.74 -10.51 1.33
C PRO A 302 -33.57 -9.03 1.60
N ARG A 303 -34.66 -8.32 1.64
CA ARG A 303 -34.76 -6.91 2.02
C ARG A 303 -34.45 -6.71 3.50
#